data_fbaf3bb992712a4f30990394a6996eee
#
_entry.id   fbaf3bb992712a4f30990394a6996eee
#
_cell.length_a   1.000
_cell.length_b   1.000
_cell.length_c   1.000
_cell.angle_alpha   90.00
_cell.angle_beta   90.00
_cell.angle_gamma   90.00
#
_symmetry.space_group_name_H-M   'P 1'
#
loop_
_entity.id
_entity.type
_entity.pdbx_description
1 polymer ?
#
loop_
_entity_poly.entity_id
_entity_poly.type
_entity_poly.pdbx_seq_one_letter_code
_entity_poly.pdbx_strand_id
1 'polypeptide(L)'
;MTPRQKEIYDLYQQYQNFSEVARLLNIDKTVARRTYRRAEQYLDTDSGIKSAMTDTGLSDINKVHSGWLKTDEASLYFVNPKEEGGVDNLIDTFKEALKDCPTSLPTAAPEGTNADLLTRYILTDLHFGMRAWGKESGEDYDLEIAANRLKETLSTLVETTPDSKHCVVLNLGDMFHSNDHKNMTPGSGHILDADGRFSKVIYETIQSVVATIETLKSKHESI
;
A
#
# COMPACT_ATOMS: atom_id res chain seq x y z
N MET A 1 18.02 -11.07 -10.40
CA MET A 1 18.59 -10.79 -11.74
C MET A 1 17.53 -10.95 -12.82
N THR A 2 17.34 -9.98 -13.72
CA THR A 2 16.37 -10.09 -14.82
C THR A 2 16.87 -11.03 -15.93
N PRO A 3 15.97 -11.63 -16.77
CA PRO A 3 16.39 -12.47 -17.89
C PRO A 3 17.42 -11.80 -18.82
N ARG A 4 17.23 -10.50 -19.09
CA ARG A 4 18.15 -9.72 -19.94
C ARG A 4 19.53 -9.49 -19.29
N GLN A 5 19.56 -9.30 -17.98
CA GLN A 5 20.82 -9.20 -17.23
C GLN A 5 21.58 -10.51 -17.25
N LYS A 6 20.89 -11.63 -17.10
CA LYS A 6 21.47 -12.98 -17.15
C LYS A 6 22.06 -13.26 -18.53
N GLU A 7 21.32 -12.99 -19.59
CA GLU A 7 21.77 -13.17 -20.96
C GLU A 7 23.05 -12.40 -21.28
N ILE A 8 23.13 -11.13 -20.88
CA ILE A 8 24.33 -10.31 -21.08
C ILE A 8 25.50 -10.82 -20.23
N TYR A 9 25.24 -11.25 -19.01
CA TYR A 9 26.25 -11.82 -18.14
C TYR A 9 26.84 -13.11 -18.74
N ASP A 10 26.00 -14.05 -19.13
CA ASP A 10 26.41 -15.34 -19.70
C ASP A 10 27.19 -15.16 -21.02
N LEU A 11 26.73 -14.29 -21.89
CA LEU A 11 27.47 -13.94 -23.14
C LEU A 11 28.80 -13.30 -22.86
N TYR A 12 28.91 -12.42 -21.86
CA TYR A 12 30.18 -11.84 -21.49
C TYR A 12 31.14 -12.86 -20.90
N GLN A 13 30.68 -13.81 -20.11
CA GLN A 13 31.52 -14.91 -19.60
C GLN A 13 32.06 -15.76 -20.76
N GLN A 14 31.30 -15.95 -21.84
CA GLN A 14 31.70 -16.72 -23.00
C GLN A 14 32.68 -15.98 -23.89
N TYR A 15 32.45 -14.71 -24.18
CA TYR A 15 33.21 -13.97 -25.20
C TYR A 15 34.26 -13.01 -24.60
N GLN A 16 34.19 -12.66 -23.35
CA GLN A 16 35.06 -11.71 -22.61
C GLN A 16 35.24 -10.37 -23.36
N ASN A 17 34.26 -9.98 -24.16
CA ASN A 17 34.32 -8.80 -25.03
C ASN A 17 32.93 -8.11 -25.16
N PHE A 18 32.82 -6.92 -24.57
CA PHE A 18 31.58 -6.15 -24.63
C PHE A 18 31.19 -5.68 -26.03
N SER A 19 32.14 -5.52 -26.96
CA SER A 19 31.80 -5.15 -28.34
C SER A 19 31.10 -6.29 -29.05
N GLU A 20 31.55 -7.52 -28.81
CA GLU A 20 30.95 -8.73 -29.37
C GLU A 20 29.57 -9.00 -28.76
N VAL A 21 29.41 -8.88 -27.42
CA VAL A 21 28.14 -8.99 -26.74
C VAL A 21 27.11 -7.96 -27.27
N ALA A 22 27.59 -6.71 -27.45
CA ALA A 22 26.75 -5.63 -27.99
C ALA A 22 26.30 -5.92 -29.43
N ARG A 23 27.19 -6.45 -30.27
CA ARG A 23 26.89 -6.86 -31.65
C ARG A 23 25.87 -8.00 -31.69
N LEU A 24 26.07 -9.05 -30.89
CA LEU A 24 25.19 -10.22 -30.84
C LEU A 24 23.77 -9.86 -30.39
N LEU A 25 23.65 -8.92 -29.46
CA LEU A 25 22.35 -8.52 -28.89
C LEU A 25 21.74 -7.28 -29.55
N ASN A 26 22.42 -6.75 -30.57
CA ASN A 26 22.04 -5.50 -31.25
C ASN A 26 21.74 -4.34 -30.30
N ILE A 27 22.66 -4.09 -29.34
CA ILE A 27 22.59 -3.02 -28.35
C ILE A 27 23.87 -2.20 -28.34
N ASP A 28 23.81 -1.01 -27.73
CA ASP A 28 25.01 -0.21 -27.52
C ASP A 28 25.97 -0.88 -26.53
N LYS A 29 27.27 -0.77 -26.79
CA LYS A 29 28.37 -1.31 -25.94
C LYS A 29 28.31 -0.78 -24.51
N THR A 30 27.92 0.49 -24.34
CA THR A 30 27.80 1.13 -23.03
C THR A 30 26.62 0.52 -22.24
N VAL A 31 25.52 0.19 -22.93
CA VAL A 31 24.38 -0.51 -22.36
C VAL A 31 24.77 -1.92 -21.93
N ALA A 32 25.48 -2.68 -22.78
CA ALA A 32 25.97 -4.01 -22.44
C ALA A 32 26.84 -3.98 -21.17
N ARG A 33 27.83 -3.07 -21.12
CA ARG A 33 28.74 -2.91 -19.98
C ARG A 33 28.01 -2.50 -18.68
N ARG A 34 27.07 -1.55 -18.76
CA ARG A 34 26.30 -1.11 -17.59
C ARG A 34 25.40 -2.21 -17.05
N THR A 35 24.77 -2.97 -17.95
CA THR A 35 23.88 -4.07 -17.57
C THR A 35 24.65 -5.26 -16.99
N TYR A 36 25.82 -5.57 -17.54
CA TYR A 36 26.75 -6.56 -16.97
C TYR A 36 27.16 -6.20 -15.54
N ARG A 37 27.60 -4.95 -15.29
CA ARG A 37 27.97 -4.51 -13.94
C ARG A 37 26.83 -4.66 -12.93
N ARG A 38 25.59 -4.38 -13.36
CA ARG A 38 24.41 -4.59 -12.50
C ARG A 38 24.13 -6.08 -12.23
N ALA A 39 24.40 -6.94 -13.20
CA ALA A 39 24.29 -8.39 -13.03
C ALA A 39 25.37 -8.92 -12.08
N GLU A 40 26.60 -8.45 -12.23
CA GLU A 40 27.75 -8.77 -11.36
C GLU A 40 27.47 -8.35 -9.90
N GLN A 41 27.05 -7.10 -9.68
CA GLN A 41 26.66 -6.63 -8.34
C GLN A 41 25.53 -7.47 -7.72
N TYR A 42 24.57 -7.92 -8.53
CA TYR A 42 23.50 -8.80 -8.07
C TYR A 42 24.05 -10.15 -7.60
N LEU A 43 24.99 -10.73 -8.33
CA LEU A 43 25.63 -12.01 -7.98
C LEU A 43 26.54 -11.88 -6.76
N ASP A 44 27.28 -10.78 -6.64
CA ASP A 44 28.11 -10.49 -5.46
C ASP A 44 27.25 -10.34 -4.20
N THR A 45 26.09 -9.67 -4.32
CA THR A 45 25.13 -9.53 -3.22
C THR A 45 24.56 -10.91 -2.82
N ASP A 46 24.21 -11.75 -3.79
CA ASP A 46 23.69 -13.10 -3.53
C ASP A 46 24.75 -14.01 -2.86
N SER A 47 26.01 -13.90 -3.28
CA SER A 47 27.14 -14.61 -2.66
C SER A 47 27.42 -14.13 -1.23
N GLY A 48 27.35 -12.81 -1.00
CA GLY A 48 27.47 -12.20 0.32
C GLY A 48 26.36 -12.61 1.28
N ILE A 49 25.13 -12.69 0.78
CA ILE A 49 23.99 -13.20 1.54
C ILE A 49 24.22 -14.66 1.93
N LYS A 50 24.64 -15.52 1.01
CA LYS A 50 24.92 -16.93 1.27
C LYS A 50 26.04 -17.13 2.30
N SER A 51 27.12 -16.33 2.22
CA SER A 51 28.20 -16.33 3.20
C SER A 51 27.70 -15.94 4.59
N ALA A 52 26.99 -14.83 4.69
CA ALA A 52 26.44 -14.36 5.97
C ALA A 52 25.43 -15.35 6.58
N MET A 53 24.65 -16.06 5.77
CA MET A 53 23.77 -17.13 6.23
C MET A 53 24.56 -18.30 6.84
N THR A 54 25.66 -18.68 6.20
CA THR A 54 26.54 -19.74 6.70
C THR A 54 27.16 -19.35 8.04
N ASP A 55 27.67 -18.13 8.15
CA ASP A 55 28.32 -17.59 9.35
C ASP A 55 27.36 -17.43 10.54
N THR A 56 26.09 -17.17 10.27
CA THR A 56 25.05 -17.02 11.30
C THR A 56 24.29 -18.31 11.61
N GLY A 57 24.60 -19.41 10.91
CA GLY A 57 23.89 -20.69 11.06
C GLY A 57 22.45 -20.67 10.53
N LEU A 58 22.06 -19.67 9.76
CA LEU A 58 20.78 -19.58 9.10
C LEU A 58 20.75 -20.50 7.88
N SER A 59 20.01 -21.60 7.98
CA SER A 59 19.91 -22.59 6.90
C SER A 59 19.02 -22.15 5.73
N ASP A 60 18.15 -21.14 5.94
CA ASP A 60 17.21 -20.67 4.92
C ASP A 60 16.78 -19.23 5.20
N ILE A 61 17.15 -18.29 4.32
CA ILE A 61 16.77 -16.88 4.41
C ILE A 61 15.25 -16.68 4.28
N ASN A 62 14.54 -17.62 3.66
CA ASN A 62 13.09 -17.57 3.55
C ASN A 62 12.36 -17.76 4.88
N LYS A 63 13.06 -18.18 5.92
CA LYS A 63 12.54 -18.30 7.29
C LYS A 63 12.68 -17.00 8.09
N VAL A 64 13.39 -16.03 7.56
CA VAL A 64 13.57 -14.71 8.19
C VAL A 64 12.65 -13.72 7.51
N HIS A 65 11.72 -13.17 8.26
CA HIS A 65 10.72 -12.23 7.71
C HIS A 65 11.36 -10.93 7.18
N SER A 66 12.25 -10.34 7.95
CA SER A 66 13.03 -9.17 7.54
C SER A 66 14.29 -9.05 8.37
N GLY A 67 15.30 -8.39 7.84
CA GLY A 67 16.54 -8.19 8.57
C GLY A 67 17.49 -7.21 7.90
N TRP A 68 18.51 -6.84 8.66
CA TRP A 68 19.65 -6.11 8.16
C TRP A 68 20.81 -7.07 7.97
N LEU A 69 21.30 -7.16 6.76
CA LEU A 69 22.58 -7.79 6.46
C LEU A 69 23.65 -6.70 6.48
N LYS A 70 24.58 -6.79 7.40
CA LYS A 70 25.72 -5.88 7.50
C LYS A 70 26.98 -6.63 7.14
N THR A 71 27.70 -6.12 6.16
CA THR A 71 29.06 -6.52 5.83
C THR A 71 29.99 -5.33 6.05
N ASP A 72 31.29 -5.53 5.99
CA ASP A 72 32.27 -4.43 6.14
C ASP A 72 32.14 -3.37 5.02
N GLU A 73 31.54 -3.74 3.88
CA GLU A 73 31.43 -2.89 2.70
C GLU A 73 30.01 -2.35 2.46
N ALA A 74 28.97 -2.98 3.02
CA ALA A 74 27.59 -2.62 2.76
C ALA A 74 26.63 -2.99 3.89
N SER A 75 25.52 -2.24 3.96
CA SER A 75 24.39 -2.57 4.82
C SER A 75 23.13 -2.71 3.96
N LEU A 76 22.56 -3.89 3.90
CA LEU A 76 21.38 -4.20 3.11
C LEU A 76 20.21 -4.54 4.03
N TYR A 77 19.11 -3.82 3.88
CA TYR A 77 17.84 -4.20 4.48
C TYR A 77 17.06 -5.09 3.50
N PHE A 78 16.62 -6.24 3.94
CA PHE A 78 15.76 -7.11 3.16
C PHE A 78 14.46 -7.38 3.88
N VAL A 79 13.40 -7.51 3.10
CA VAL A 79 12.09 -7.98 3.54
C VAL A 79 11.76 -9.21 2.70
N ASN A 80 11.49 -10.32 3.35
CA ASN A 80 11.03 -11.51 2.65
C ASN A 80 9.51 -11.39 2.45
N PRO A 81 9.00 -11.33 1.21
CA PRO A 81 7.57 -11.17 0.95
C PRO A 81 6.72 -12.39 1.33
N LYS A 82 7.32 -13.43 1.89
CA LYS A 82 6.59 -14.62 2.28
C LYS A 82 6.00 -14.53 3.70
N GLU A 83 4.87 -13.87 3.81
CA GLU A 83 3.70 -14.49 4.39
C GLU A 83 2.64 -14.56 3.28
N GLU A 84 2.52 -15.70 2.64
CA GLU A 84 1.43 -16.04 1.72
C GLU A 84 0.04 -15.94 2.39
N GLY A 85 -0.03 -15.61 3.68
CA GLY A 85 -1.25 -15.33 4.42
C GLY A 85 -1.60 -13.84 4.58
N GLY A 86 -0.69 -12.91 4.28
CA GLY A 86 -0.92 -11.49 4.57
C GLY A 86 -1.98 -10.86 3.67
N VAL A 87 -1.88 -11.04 2.36
CA VAL A 87 -2.81 -10.47 1.38
C VAL A 87 -4.11 -11.30 1.33
N ASP A 88 -4.01 -12.61 1.35
CA ASP A 88 -5.17 -13.51 1.35
C ASP A 88 -6.00 -13.34 2.64
N ASN A 89 -5.34 -13.21 3.78
CA ASN A 89 -6.00 -12.91 5.07
C ASN A 89 -6.68 -11.53 5.05
N LEU A 90 -6.07 -10.55 4.40
CA LEU A 90 -6.66 -9.23 4.23
C LEU A 90 -7.88 -9.29 3.30
N ILE A 91 -7.79 -9.98 2.17
CA ILE A 91 -8.89 -10.19 1.23
C ILE A 91 -10.05 -10.91 1.93
N ASP A 92 -9.77 -11.95 2.70
CA ASP A 92 -10.81 -12.68 3.43
C ASP A 92 -11.44 -11.82 4.54
N THR A 93 -10.68 -10.97 5.21
CA THR A 93 -11.20 -9.99 6.16
C THR A 93 -12.12 -8.97 5.47
N PHE A 94 -11.73 -8.49 4.29
CA PHE A 94 -12.59 -7.60 3.48
C PHE A 94 -13.87 -8.30 3.03
N LYS A 95 -13.78 -9.54 2.53
CA LYS A 95 -14.95 -10.33 2.11
C LYS A 95 -15.91 -10.55 3.28
N GLU A 96 -15.39 -10.87 4.46
CA GLU A 96 -16.20 -11.07 5.66
C GLU A 96 -16.89 -9.78 6.09
N ALA A 97 -16.16 -8.65 6.10
CA ALA A 97 -16.73 -7.34 6.43
C ALA A 97 -17.80 -6.90 5.42
N LEU A 98 -17.68 -7.31 4.14
CA LEU A 98 -18.66 -6.99 3.10
C LEU A 98 -19.92 -7.89 3.15
N LYS A 99 -19.86 -9.08 3.76
CA LYS A 99 -21.05 -9.96 3.88
C LYS A 99 -22.20 -9.32 4.67
N ASP A 100 -21.84 -8.59 5.72
CA ASP A 100 -22.77 -7.93 6.62
C ASP A 100 -23.08 -6.47 6.20
N CYS A 101 -22.46 -6.00 5.10
CA CYS A 101 -22.81 -4.69 4.56
C CYS A 101 -24.26 -4.70 4.10
N PRO A 102 -25.09 -3.78 4.61
CA PRO A 102 -26.46 -3.67 4.15
C PRO A 102 -26.46 -3.40 2.64
N THR A 103 -27.24 -4.18 1.91
CA THR A 103 -27.49 -3.87 0.50
C THR A 103 -28.15 -2.49 0.45
N SER A 104 -27.43 -1.51 -0.09
CA SER A 104 -27.96 -0.15 -0.25
C SER A 104 -29.27 -0.23 -1.04
N LEU A 105 -30.35 0.24 -0.45
CA LEU A 105 -31.61 0.41 -1.17
C LEU A 105 -31.36 1.41 -2.32
N PRO A 106 -31.96 1.18 -3.50
CA PRO A 106 -31.89 2.14 -4.57
C PRO A 106 -32.38 3.50 -4.09
N THR A 107 -31.48 4.45 -3.94
CA THR A 107 -31.85 5.83 -3.64
C THR A 107 -32.33 6.46 -4.95
N ALA A 108 -33.49 7.09 -4.94
CA ALA A 108 -33.98 7.83 -6.10
C ALA A 108 -32.96 8.94 -6.43
N ALA A 109 -32.62 9.06 -7.70
CA ALA A 109 -31.74 10.14 -8.15
C ALA A 109 -32.41 11.50 -7.85
N PRO A 110 -31.66 12.49 -7.35
CA PRO A 110 -32.24 13.80 -7.06
C PRO A 110 -32.66 14.49 -8.35
N GLU A 111 -33.74 15.27 -8.29
CA GLU A 111 -34.20 16.08 -9.41
C GLU A 111 -33.55 17.47 -9.39
N GLY A 112 -33.34 18.05 -10.58
CA GLY A 112 -32.87 19.44 -10.72
C GLY A 112 -31.36 19.64 -10.61
N THR A 113 -30.58 18.57 -10.75
CA THR A 113 -29.12 18.63 -10.73
C THR A 113 -28.54 19.31 -11.98
N ASN A 114 -27.43 20.03 -11.82
CA ASN A 114 -26.73 20.68 -12.90
C ASN A 114 -25.74 19.73 -13.60
N ALA A 115 -25.99 19.43 -14.88
CA ALA A 115 -25.18 18.53 -15.69
C ALA A 115 -23.81 19.10 -16.08
N ASP A 116 -23.65 20.42 -16.03
CA ASP A 116 -22.39 21.12 -16.38
C ASP A 116 -21.42 21.19 -15.19
N LEU A 117 -21.85 20.70 -14.00
CA LEU A 117 -21.04 20.71 -12.79
C LEU A 117 -20.60 19.29 -12.40
N LEU A 118 -19.35 19.20 -11.97
CA LEU A 118 -18.76 18.03 -11.31
C LEU A 118 -18.25 18.42 -9.92
N THR A 119 -18.80 17.82 -8.88
CA THR A 119 -18.30 17.99 -7.51
C THR A 119 -17.21 16.96 -7.21
N ARG A 120 -16.12 17.38 -6.57
CA ARG A 120 -15.07 16.48 -6.08
C ARG A 120 -14.99 16.55 -4.56
N TYR A 121 -15.20 15.40 -3.92
CA TYR A 121 -14.99 15.21 -2.49
C TYR A 121 -13.62 14.57 -2.29
N ILE A 122 -12.74 15.27 -1.59
CA ILE A 122 -11.38 14.79 -1.34
C ILE A 122 -11.29 14.35 0.12
N LEU A 123 -10.96 13.06 0.31
CA LEU A 123 -10.75 12.45 1.60
C LEU A 123 -9.27 12.10 1.72
N THR A 124 -8.64 12.50 2.83
CA THR A 124 -7.24 12.19 3.12
C THR A 124 -7.04 12.09 4.62
N ASP A 125 -6.03 11.33 5.03
CA ASP A 125 -5.54 11.26 6.41
C ASP A 125 -6.62 10.93 7.46
N LEU A 126 -7.54 10.02 7.13
CA LEU A 126 -8.62 9.63 8.02
C LEU A 126 -8.13 8.79 9.20
N HIS A 127 -7.04 8.04 9.02
CA HIS A 127 -6.40 7.23 10.05
C HIS A 127 -7.36 6.40 10.91
N PHE A 128 -8.32 5.72 10.28
CA PHE A 128 -9.21 4.81 10.99
C PHE A 128 -8.41 3.80 11.79
N GLY A 129 -8.74 3.66 13.06
CA GLY A 129 -8.04 2.80 14.01
C GLY A 129 -6.88 3.45 14.74
N MET A 130 -6.59 4.73 14.52
CA MET A 130 -5.68 5.48 15.38
C MET A 130 -6.28 5.67 16.76
N ARG A 131 -5.45 5.57 17.80
CA ARG A 131 -5.79 5.98 19.15
C ARG A 131 -4.91 7.12 19.59
N ALA A 132 -5.52 8.20 20.04
CA ALA A 132 -4.83 9.30 20.69
C ALA A 132 -5.53 9.66 22.01
N TRP A 133 -4.73 9.97 23.01
CA TRP A 133 -5.22 10.40 24.33
C TRP A 133 -5.09 11.90 24.47
N GLY A 134 -6.21 12.59 24.72
CA GLY A 134 -6.28 14.04 24.73
C GLY A 134 -5.33 14.75 25.69
N LYS A 135 -4.92 14.09 26.79
CA LYS A 135 -3.91 14.66 27.70
C LYS A 135 -2.50 14.71 27.11
N GLU A 136 -2.19 13.87 26.13
CA GLU A 136 -0.89 13.82 25.45
C GLU A 136 -0.92 14.57 24.12
N SER A 137 -1.98 14.39 23.34
CA SER A 137 -2.09 14.91 21.97
C SER A 137 -2.91 16.21 21.86
N GLY A 138 -3.60 16.61 22.91
CA GLY A 138 -4.50 17.77 22.90
C GLY A 138 -5.96 17.41 22.63
N GLU A 139 -6.25 16.33 21.89
CA GLU A 139 -7.59 15.81 21.63
C GLU A 139 -7.59 14.29 21.66
N ASP A 140 -8.70 13.72 22.11
CA ASP A 140 -8.94 12.28 21.99
C ASP A 140 -9.22 11.91 20.53
N TYR A 141 -8.74 10.74 20.12
CA TYR A 141 -9.06 10.15 18.83
C TYR A 141 -9.17 8.64 18.96
N ASP A 142 -10.22 8.09 18.39
CA ASP A 142 -10.50 6.67 18.32
C ASP A 142 -11.35 6.36 17.07
N LEU A 143 -11.74 5.11 16.90
CA LEU A 143 -12.47 4.64 15.74
C LEU A 143 -13.87 5.26 15.62
N GLU A 144 -14.56 5.47 16.74
CA GLU A 144 -15.87 6.09 16.77
C GLU A 144 -15.80 7.59 16.43
N ILE A 145 -14.80 8.28 16.98
CA ILE A 145 -14.55 9.70 16.68
C ILE A 145 -14.21 9.86 15.19
N ALA A 146 -13.37 8.98 14.62
CA ALA A 146 -13.05 9.00 13.19
C ALA A 146 -14.29 8.88 12.31
N ALA A 147 -15.16 7.90 12.60
CA ALA A 147 -16.40 7.67 11.86
C ALA A 147 -17.37 8.87 11.96
N ASN A 148 -17.55 9.42 13.17
CA ASN A 148 -18.40 10.57 13.40
C ASN A 148 -17.88 11.83 12.71
N ARG A 149 -16.57 12.11 12.78
CA ARG A 149 -15.94 13.25 12.08
C ARG A 149 -16.13 13.16 10.58
N LEU A 150 -15.91 11.97 9.98
CA LEU A 150 -16.14 11.77 8.55
C LEU A 150 -17.60 12.06 8.19
N LYS A 151 -18.56 11.51 8.94
CA LYS A 151 -19.99 11.71 8.72
C LYS A 151 -20.40 13.18 8.81
N GLU A 152 -19.98 13.90 9.86
CA GLU A 152 -20.31 15.31 10.09
C GLU A 152 -19.68 16.21 9.01
N THR A 153 -18.41 15.98 8.71
CA THR A 153 -17.71 16.73 7.66
C THR A 153 -18.38 16.53 6.31
N LEU A 154 -18.71 15.27 5.97
CA LEU A 154 -19.37 14.94 4.72
C LEU A 154 -20.76 15.59 4.63
N SER A 155 -21.55 15.54 5.70
CA SER A 155 -22.86 16.21 5.75
C SER A 155 -22.73 17.71 5.48
N THR A 156 -21.79 18.38 6.13
CA THR A 156 -21.51 19.80 5.90
C THR A 156 -21.08 20.07 4.45
N LEU A 157 -20.21 19.26 3.88
CA LEU A 157 -19.77 19.39 2.49
C LEU A 157 -20.93 19.19 1.52
N VAL A 158 -21.79 18.21 1.74
CA VAL A 158 -22.96 17.92 0.92
C VAL A 158 -23.96 19.09 0.98
N GLU A 159 -24.21 19.65 2.15
CA GLU A 159 -25.10 20.80 2.32
C GLU A 159 -24.59 22.08 1.63
N THR A 160 -23.29 22.29 1.63
CA THR A 160 -22.68 23.54 1.14
C THR A 160 -22.26 23.49 -0.32
N THR A 161 -22.14 22.30 -0.93
CA THR A 161 -21.78 22.17 -2.36
C THR A 161 -22.99 22.38 -3.27
N PRO A 162 -22.78 22.90 -4.51
CA PRO A 162 -23.85 23.00 -5.50
C PRO A 162 -24.43 21.63 -5.90
N ASP A 163 -25.68 21.62 -6.36
CA ASP A 163 -26.37 20.42 -6.83
C ASP A 163 -25.83 20.01 -8.22
N SER A 164 -24.67 19.40 -8.28
CA SER A 164 -24.10 18.86 -9.50
C SER A 164 -24.66 17.49 -9.82
N LYS A 165 -24.81 17.20 -11.12
CA LYS A 165 -25.27 15.88 -11.58
C LYS A 165 -24.28 14.77 -11.21
N HIS A 166 -23.00 15.05 -11.33
CA HIS A 166 -21.94 14.09 -11.11
C HIS A 166 -21.07 14.47 -9.92
N CYS A 167 -20.61 13.49 -9.17
CA CYS A 167 -19.54 13.70 -8.21
C CYS A 167 -18.46 12.61 -8.32
N VAL A 168 -17.29 12.91 -7.77
CA VAL A 168 -16.16 11.99 -7.65
C VAL A 168 -15.65 12.05 -6.22
N VAL A 169 -15.47 10.89 -5.61
CA VAL A 169 -14.80 10.74 -4.31
C VAL A 169 -13.36 10.32 -4.56
N LEU A 170 -12.43 11.12 -4.08
CA LEU A 170 -11.00 10.85 -4.17
C LEU A 170 -10.45 10.55 -2.78
N ASN A 171 -10.02 9.31 -2.56
CA ASN A 171 -9.22 8.98 -1.40
C ASN A 171 -7.74 9.13 -1.77
N LEU A 172 -7.06 10.08 -1.14
CA LEU A 172 -5.65 10.40 -1.41
C LEU A 172 -4.67 9.66 -0.49
N GLY A 173 -5.15 8.75 0.32
CA GLY A 173 -4.33 7.89 1.17
C GLY A 173 -4.64 8.02 2.65
N ASP A 174 -3.89 7.25 3.42
CA ASP A 174 -3.91 7.18 4.89
C ASP A 174 -5.31 7.00 5.51
N MET A 175 -6.15 6.21 4.81
CA MET A 175 -7.47 5.86 5.32
C MET A 175 -7.38 5.00 6.58
N PHE A 176 -6.42 4.06 6.63
CA PHE A 176 -6.13 3.22 7.80
C PHE A 176 -4.89 3.70 8.52
N HIS A 177 -4.92 3.64 9.86
CA HIS A 177 -3.76 3.99 10.67
C HIS A 177 -2.64 2.94 10.60
N SER A 178 -2.98 1.67 10.37
CA SER A 178 -2.02 0.58 10.20
C SER A 178 -2.38 -0.27 8.99
N ASN A 179 -1.38 -0.95 8.41
CA ASN A 179 -1.56 -1.79 7.23
C ASN A 179 -1.89 -3.24 7.58
N ASP A 180 -1.71 -3.62 8.83
CA ASP A 180 -1.90 -4.99 9.31
C ASP A 180 -2.18 -5.03 10.83
N HIS A 181 -2.38 -6.24 11.34
CA HIS A 181 -2.62 -6.50 12.76
C HIS A 181 -1.40 -6.27 13.68
N LYS A 182 -0.22 -5.97 13.13
CA LYS A 182 0.99 -5.75 13.93
C LYS A 182 1.06 -4.34 14.48
N ASN A 183 0.25 -3.42 13.95
CA ASN A 183 0.21 -2.01 14.32
C ASN A 183 1.61 -1.37 14.33
N MET A 184 2.33 -1.55 13.22
CA MET A 184 3.69 -1.02 13.06
C MET A 184 3.83 -0.40 11.67
N THR A 185 4.65 0.64 11.58
CA THR A 185 4.98 1.25 10.29
C THR A 185 5.83 0.28 9.44
N PRO A 186 5.51 0.05 8.15
CA PRO A 186 6.16 -0.99 7.35
C PRO A 186 7.67 -0.80 7.17
N GLY A 187 8.13 0.45 7.05
CA GLY A 187 9.53 0.75 6.76
C GLY A 187 10.42 0.88 7.99
N SER A 188 9.94 1.58 9.00
CA SER A 188 10.72 1.94 10.19
C SER A 188 10.42 1.10 11.43
N GLY A 189 9.33 0.31 11.42
CA GLY A 189 8.95 -0.55 12.54
C GLY A 189 8.51 0.23 13.79
N HIS A 190 8.06 1.48 13.64
CA HIS A 190 7.50 2.23 14.76
C HIS A 190 6.16 1.63 15.18
N ILE A 191 5.98 1.44 16.47
CA ILE A 191 4.73 0.97 17.06
C ILE A 191 3.70 2.09 16.92
N LEU A 192 2.51 1.73 16.49
CA LEU A 192 1.36 2.63 16.34
C LEU A 192 0.33 2.32 17.42
N ASP A 193 -0.16 3.36 18.08
CA ASP A 193 -1.27 3.21 19.02
C ASP A 193 -2.58 3.02 18.26
N ALA A 194 -3.18 1.85 18.43
CA ALA A 194 -4.37 1.45 17.69
C ALA A 194 -5.60 1.26 18.60
N ASP A 195 -6.76 1.68 18.10
CA ASP A 195 -8.04 1.45 18.73
C ASP A 195 -8.69 0.16 18.22
N GLY A 196 -8.40 -0.91 18.93
CA GLY A 196 -9.02 -2.20 18.70
C GLY A 196 -8.28 -3.10 17.71
N ARG A 197 -8.95 -4.19 17.33
CA ARG A 197 -8.41 -5.20 16.41
C ARG A 197 -8.51 -4.71 14.97
N PHE A 198 -7.52 -5.03 14.16
CA PHE A 198 -7.47 -4.65 12.74
C PHE A 198 -8.73 -5.05 11.95
N SER A 199 -9.32 -6.22 12.21
CA SER A 199 -10.58 -6.63 11.60
C SER A 199 -11.77 -5.74 11.96
N LYS A 200 -11.84 -5.23 13.20
CA LYS A 200 -12.85 -4.24 13.61
C LYS A 200 -12.64 -2.92 12.87
N VAL A 201 -11.40 -2.46 12.78
CA VAL A 201 -11.05 -1.24 12.04
C VAL A 201 -11.50 -1.33 10.59
N ILE A 202 -11.21 -2.46 9.90
CA ILE A 202 -11.66 -2.69 8.52
C ILE A 202 -13.18 -2.63 8.42
N TYR A 203 -13.89 -3.33 9.31
CA TYR A 203 -15.35 -3.38 9.29
C TYR A 203 -15.95 -1.96 9.43
N GLU A 204 -15.57 -1.22 10.44
CA GLU A 204 -16.09 0.15 10.70
C GLU A 204 -15.71 1.13 9.56
N THR A 205 -14.53 0.99 8.98
CA THR A 205 -14.14 1.79 7.82
C THR A 205 -15.00 1.49 6.61
N ILE A 206 -15.29 0.22 6.31
CA ILE A 206 -16.19 -0.17 5.22
C ILE A 206 -17.58 0.41 5.45
N GLN A 207 -18.13 0.30 6.66
CA GLN A 207 -19.43 0.88 6.99
C GLN A 207 -19.45 2.40 6.77
N SER A 208 -18.39 3.09 7.17
CA SER A 208 -18.24 4.54 6.96
C SER A 208 -18.15 4.91 5.48
N VAL A 209 -17.47 4.12 4.67
CA VAL A 209 -17.39 4.34 3.20
C VAL A 209 -18.75 4.10 2.55
N VAL A 210 -19.47 3.05 2.93
CA VAL A 210 -20.82 2.77 2.43
C VAL A 210 -21.77 3.91 2.79
N ALA A 211 -21.78 4.37 4.03
CA ALA A 211 -22.57 5.51 4.47
C ALA A 211 -22.23 6.82 3.72
N THR A 212 -20.93 7.01 3.41
CA THR A 212 -20.46 8.12 2.56
C THR A 212 -21.10 8.07 1.17
N ILE A 213 -21.04 6.91 0.51
CA ILE A 213 -21.63 6.71 -0.81
C ILE A 213 -23.15 6.95 -0.77
N GLU A 214 -23.86 6.43 0.24
CA GLU A 214 -25.30 6.64 0.40
C GLU A 214 -25.65 8.12 0.58
N THR A 215 -24.88 8.84 1.39
CA THR A 215 -25.06 10.28 1.58
C THR A 215 -24.89 11.04 0.26
N LEU A 216 -23.86 10.70 -0.51
CA LEU A 216 -23.61 11.37 -1.80
C LEU A 216 -24.66 11.04 -2.85
N LYS A 217 -25.20 9.80 -2.86
CA LYS A 217 -26.30 9.41 -3.77
C LYS A 217 -27.60 10.18 -3.51
N SER A 218 -27.80 10.74 -2.32
CA SER A 218 -28.95 11.58 -2.03
C SER A 218 -28.88 12.96 -2.70
N LYS A 219 -27.67 13.39 -3.15
CA LYS A 219 -27.42 14.69 -3.74
C LYS A 219 -27.03 14.64 -5.22
N HIS A 220 -26.39 13.57 -5.66
CA HIS A 220 -25.84 13.44 -7.02
C HIS A 220 -26.44 12.24 -7.74
N GLU A 221 -26.67 12.37 -9.05
CA GLU A 221 -27.22 11.28 -9.87
C GLU A 221 -26.18 10.17 -10.11
N SER A 222 -24.89 10.53 -10.10
CA SER A 222 -23.78 9.55 -10.24
C SER A 222 -22.57 9.93 -9.38
N ILE A 223 -21.90 8.87 -8.87
CA ILE A 223 -20.68 8.96 -8.08
C ILE A 223 -19.56 8.22 -8.81
#